data_3c62ef4d86bf45b8bfb3e72743a26536
#
_entry.id   3c62ef4d86bf45b8bfb3e72743a26536
#
_cell.length_a   1.000
_cell.length_b   1.000
_cell.length_c   1.000
_cell.angle_alpha   90.00
_cell.angle_beta   90.00
_cell.angle_gamma   90.00
#
_symmetry.space_group_name_H-M   'P 1'
#
loop_
_entity.id
_entity.type
_entity.pdbx_description
1 polymer ?
#
loop_
_entity_poly.entity_id
_entity_poly.type
_entity_poly.pdbx_seq_one_letter_code
_entity_poly.pdbx_strand_id
1 'polypeptide(L)'
;MKVAMITDYGDITDQSFNQTTYEACKAYSEANGTGFTYYKPEGDSDAERVAMIDKAVADGYNVVVMPGYAFAGAINETAETYPDVKFVALDVSEYDLEGDSSDFNGKTYDNVFSAVYREELPGYMAGYAAVKMGYTKVGFLGGMAVPAVIRFGYGFVQGADAAAAETGAAVEINYAYGNQFYGDSDITAAMDTWYQGGTEVVFACGGGIFTSAAEAAQKTGGKVIGVDVDQAATIDGSYGSGMTITSATKGLQATVQTLLTAIASDKWSEYAGQIKTLGLVSADDMSQNYVGLAPSTVWTDGFSEADYKQLVSDMVSGKITVSDDSSAEQPTATTAKINFQGNIK
;
A
#
# COMPACT_ATOMS: atom_id res chain seq x y z
N MET A 1 19.24 19.36 9.50
CA MET A 1 18.01 18.62 9.21
C MET A 1 17.46 17.99 10.50
N LYS A 2 16.18 18.17 10.78
CA LYS A 2 15.42 17.50 11.84
C LYS A 2 14.14 16.96 11.22
N VAL A 3 13.89 15.68 11.39
CA VAL A 3 12.79 14.96 10.72
C VAL A 3 11.66 14.71 11.72
N ALA A 4 10.45 15.14 11.40
CA ALA A 4 9.22 14.73 12.06
C ALA A 4 8.43 13.81 11.12
N MET A 5 7.91 12.70 11.63
CA MET A 5 6.90 11.93 10.94
C MET A 5 5.56 12.17 11.62
N ILE A 6 4.50 12.36 10.86
CA ILE A 6 3.14 12.52 11.40
C ILE A 6 2.32 11.37 10.85
N THR A 7 1.70 10.55 11.72
CA THR A 7 0.78 9.51 11.27
C THR A 7 -0.51 10.14 10.75
N ASP A 8 -1.20 9.47 9.85
CA ASP A 8 -2.53 9.88 9.43
C ASP A 8 -3.56 9.75 10.57
N TYR A 9 -4.34 8.70 10.60
CA TYR A 9 -5.18 8.25 11.72
C TYR A 9 -4.78 6.85 12.20
N GLY A 10 -3.78 6.25 11.54
CA GLY A 10 -3.18 4.97 11.89
C GLY A 10 -2.22 5.04 13.07
N ASP A 11 -1.56 3.93 13.32
CA ASP A 11 -0.58 3.78 14.40
C ASP A 11 0.76 3.31 13.86
N ILE A 12 1.84 3.71 14.51
CA ILE A 12 3.21 3.25 14.17
C ILE A 12 3.43 1.75 14.49
N THR A 13 2.41 1.05 14.93
CA THR A 13 2.40 -0.40 15.20
C THR A 13 1.46 -1.17 14.27
N ASP A 14 1.03 -0.56 13.15
CA ASP A 14 0.11 -1.16 12.17
C ASP A 14 0.73 -2.32 11.36
N GLN A 15 2.03 -2.54 11.52
CA GLN A 15 2.81 -3.58 10.83
C GLN A 15 2.74 -3.47 9.30
N SER A 16 2.52 -2.26 8.79
CA SER A 16 2.35 -1.94 7.39
C SER A 16 2.81 -0.50 7.11
N PHE A 17 1.92 0.36 6.67
CA PHE A 17 2.19 1.67 6.09
C PHE A 17 2.82 2.68 7.05
N ASN A 18 2.15 2.96 8.20
CA ASN A 18 2.65 3.92 9.19
C ASN A 18 3.92 3.42 9.88
N GLN A 19 3.94 2.16 10.30
CA GLN A 19 5.11 1.58 10.96
C GLN A 19 6.33 1.62 10.06
N THR A 20 6.21 1.22 8.79
CA THR A 20 7.33 1.20 7.84
C THR A 20 7.87 2.60 7.61
N THR A 21 6.99 3.59 7.46
CA THR A 21 7.40 4.99 7.30
C THR A 21 8.12 5.51 8.54
N TYR A 22 7.60 5.19 9.74
CA TYR A 22 8.23 5.53 11.02
C TYR A 22 9.62 4.90 11.14
N GLU A 23 9.74 3.61 10.88
CA GLU A 23 11.01 2.88 10.97
C GLU A 23 12.03 3.39 9.96
N ALA A 24 11.61 3.73 8.73
CA ALA A 24 12.48 4.30 7.72
C ALA A 24 13.04 5.67 8.14
N CYS A 25 12.18 6.56 8.67
CA CYS A 25 12.61 7.86 9.18
C CYS A 25 13.56 7.73 10.38
N LYS A 26 13.22 6.86 11.32
CA LYS A 26 14.03 6.59 12.51
C LYS A 26 15.39 6.01 12.15
N ALA A 27 15.44 4.95 11.35
CA ALA A 27 16.68 4.31 10.94
C ALA A 27 17.60 5.26 10.17
N TYR A 28 17.03 6.07 9.26
CA TYR A 28 17.79 7.10 8.56
C TYR A 28 18.39 8.10 9.53
N SER A 29 17.60 8.58 10.47
CA SER A 29 18.04 9.62 11.41
C SER A 29 19.10 9.11 12.37
N GLU A 30 18.97 7.88 12.87
CA GLU A 30 19.97 7.22 13.72
C GLU A 30 21.31 7.03 12.97
N ALA A 31 21.24 6.57 11.71
CA ALA A 31 22.43 6.34 10.89
C ALA A 31 23.18 7.64 10.53
N ASN A 32 22.49 8.77 10.42
CA ASN A 32 23.05 10.05 9.99
C ASN A 32 23.18 11.08 11.13
N GLY A 33 22.84 10.73 12.37
CA GLY A 33 22.93 11.62 13.52
C GLY A 33 22.00 12.84 13.44
N THR A 34 20.84 12.71 12.78
CA THR A 34 19.84 13.78 12.67
C THR A 34 18.75 13.61 13.73
N GLY A 35 18.10 14.71 14.12
CA GLY A 35 16.98 14.67 15.06
C GLY A 35 15.76 14.00 14.43
N PHE A 36 15.08 13.13 15.18
CA PHE A 36 13.84 12.48 14.76
C PHE A 36 12.81 12.47 15.87
N THR A 37 11.55 12.66 15.50
CA THR A 37 10.38 12.39 16.33
C THR A 37 9.19 12.00 15.47
N TYR A 38 8.11 11.53 16.12
CA TYR A 38 6.83 11.40 15.45
C TYR A 38 5.72 12.08 16.26
N TYR A 39 4.66 12.43 15.55
CA TYR A 39 3.44 12.96 16.12
C TYR A 39 2.26 12.13 15.64
N LYS A 40 1.25 11.99 16.50
CA LYS A 40 0.01 11.31 16.17
C LYS A 40 -1.15 12.26 16.43
N PRO A 41 -2.00 12.55 15.43
CA PRO A 41 -3.25 13.27 15.62
C PRO A 41 -4.17 12.53 16.61
N GLU A 42 -5.00 13.24 17.33
CA GLU A 42 -5.95 12.63 18.28
C GLU A 42 -7.13 11.95 17.57
N GLY A 43 -7.44 12.38 16.34
CA GLY A 43 -8.52 11.85 15.53
C GLY A 43 -8.24 12.01 14.03
N ASP A 44 -9.27 11.82 13.21
CA ASP A 44 -9.19 11.83 11.75
C ASP A 44 -9.81 13.11 11.18
N SER A 45 -9.09 14.23 11.29
CA SER A 45 -9.47 15.49 10.65
C SER A 45 -8.25 16.28 10.17
N ASP A 46 -8.44 17.11 9.14
CA ASP A 46 -7.39 17.99 8.65
C ASP A 46 -6.90 18.96 9.74
N ALA A 47 -7.80 19.51 10.54
CA ALA A 47 -7.43 20.41 11.63
C ALA A 47 -6.49 19.76 12.66
N GLU A 48 -6.67 18.48 12.96
CA GLU A 48 -5.79 17.74 13.88
C GLU A 48 -4.44 17.45 13.23
N ARG A 49 -4.40 17.13 11.93
CA ARG A 49 -3.14 16.95 11.18
C ARG A 49 -2.37 18.26 11.07
N VAL A 50 -3.06 19.38 10.78
CA VAL A 50 -2.49 20.73 10.79
C VAL A 50 -1.90 21.05 12.16
N ALA A 51 -2.62 20.78 13.25
CA ALA A 51 -2.10 21.02 14.60
C ALA A 51 -0.82 20.24 14.90
N MET A 52 -0.66 19.02 14.35
CA MET A 52 0.57 18.24 14.48
C MET A 52 1.71 18.79 13.61
N ILE A 53 1.40 19.31 12.42
CA ILE A 53 2.38 20.01 11.57
C ILE A 53 2.87 21.27 12.28
N ASP A 54 1.96 22.12 12.76
CA ASP A 54 2.27 23.35 13.51
C ASP A 54 3.16 23.03 14.71
N LYS A 55 2.82 22.00 15.46
CA LYS A 55 3.60 21.55 16.61
C LYS A 55 4.99 21.09 16.20
N ALA A 56 5.12 20.29 15.15
CA ALA A 56 6.42 19.84 14.65
C ALA A 56 7.31 21.01 14.24
N VAL A 57 6.75 21.99 13.54
CA VAL A 57 7.48 23.22 13.13
C VAL A 57 7.86 24.05 14.34
N ALA A 58 6.96 24.25 15.33
CA ALA A 58 7.25 24.95 16.56
C ALA A 58 8.36 24.28 17.40
N ASP A 59 8.44 22.96 17.38
CA ASP A 59 9.49 22.17 18.03
C ASP A 59 10.83 22.18 17.22
N GLY A 60 10.84 22.88 16.08
CA GLY A 60 12.03 23.15 15.25
C GLY A 60 12.36 22.04 14.25
N TYR A 61 11.40 21.21 13.88
CA TYR A 61 11.53 20.25 12.80
C TYR A 61 11.30 20.93 11.45
N ASN A 62 12.15 20.64 10.48
CA ASN A 62 12.15 21.29 9.16
C ASN A 62 12.01 20.31 7.99
N VAL A 63 11.78 19.03 8.28
CA VAL A 63 11.36 18.01 7.33
C VAL A 63 10.20 17.28 7.95
N VAL A 64 9.05 17.25 7.28
CA VAL A 64 7.82 16.59 7.75
C VAL A 64 7.46 15.47 6.77
N VAL A 65 7.44 14.24 7.27
CA VAL A 65 7.07 13.04 6.49
C VAL A 65 5.65 12.63 6.86
N MET A 66 4.79 12.52 5.86
CA MET A 66 3.33 12.34 6.02
C MET A 66 2.85 11.15 5.19
N PRO A 67 2.68 9.98 5.79
CA PRO A 67 2.10 8.82 5.13
C PRO A 67 0.56 8.90 5.10
N GLY A 68 -0.02 8.93 3.91
CA GLY A 68 -1.45 8.80 3.70
C GLY A 68 -2.09 9.94 2.92
N TYR A 69 -3.03 9.58 2.04
CA TYR A 69 -3.82 10.50 1.21
C TYR A 69 -4.54 11.58 2.03
N ALA A 70 -4.90 11.25 3.27
CA ALA A 70 -5.62 12.14 4.18
C ALA A 70 -4.84 13.41 4.57
N PHE A 71 -3.56 13.51 4.23
CA PHE A 71 -2.77 14.72 4.46
C PHE A 71 -3.00 15.82 3.43
N ALA A 72 -3.73 15.58 2.35
CA ALA A 72 -3.91 16.57 1.29
C ALA A 72 -4.45 17.91 1.79
N GLY A 73 -5.51 17.91 2.62
CA GLY A 73 -6.06 19.12 3.21
C GLY A 73 -5.06 19.85 4.12
N ALA A 74 -4.34 19.10 4.95
CA ALA A 74 -3.31 19.68 5.82
C ALA A 74 -2.12 20.26 5.03
N ILE A 75 -1.71 19.64 3.93
CA ILE A 75 -0.68 20.16 3.02
C ILE A 75 -1.15 21.46 2.39
N ASN A 76 -2.39 21.51 1.87
CA ASN A 76 -2.97 22.71 1.26
C ASN A 76 -2.99 23.90 2.23
N GLU A 77 -3.22 23.65 3.53
CA GLU A 77 -3.27 24.70 4.55
C GLU A 77 -1.88 25.15 5.02
N THR A 78 -0.90 24.24 5.07
CA THR A 78 0.36 24.51 5.75
C THR A 78 1.56 24.74 4.82
N ALA A 79 1.55 24.24 3.59
CA ALA A 79 2.70 24.30 2.70
C ALA A 79 3.17 25.73 2.40
N GLU A 80 2.25 26.65 2.10
CA GLU A 80 2.58 28.07 1.88
C GLU A 80 2.89 28.81 3.18
N THR A 81 2.31 28.38 4.30
CA THR A 81 2.55 28.95 5.63
C THR A 81 3.99 28.68 6.12
N TYR A 82 4.53 27.53 5.73
CA TYR A 82 5.88 27.10 6.13
C TYR A 82 6.80 26.84 4.93
N PRO A 83 7.17 27.87 4.15
CA PRO A 83 7.90 27.69 2.89
C PRO A 83 9.30 27.09 3.06
N ASP A 84 9.89 27.20 4.25
CA ASP A 84 11.22 26.64 4.56
C ASP A 84 11.16 25.17 5.01
N VAL A 85 9.97 24.64 5.32
CA VAL A 85 9.77 23.25 5.70
C VAL A 85 9.65 22.39 4.43
N LYS A 86 10.31 21.23 4.43
CA LYS A 86 10.20 20.27 3.34
C LYS A 86 9.19 19.21 3.71
N PHE A 87 8.14 19.11 2.92
CA PHE A 87 7.06 18.17 3.09
C PHE A 87 7.25 16.96 2.18
N VAL A 88 7.35 15.79 2.77
CA VAL A 88 7.45 14.49 2.09
C VAL A 88 6.15 13.73 2.31
N ALA A 89 5.29 13.69 1.31
CA ALA A 89 4.01 13.01 1.35
C ALA A 89 4.10 11.63 0.66
N LEU A 90 3.36 10.65 1.17
CA LEU A 90 3.19 9.34 0.57
C LEU A 90 1.70 9.08 0.35
N ASP A 91 1.35 8.59 -0.85
CA ASP A 91 -0.03 8.34 -1.29
C ASP A 91 -0.92 9.59 -1.39
N VAL A 92 -0.35 10.78 -1.48
CA VAL A 92 -1.10 12.01 -1.77
C VAL A 92 -0.99 12.30 -3.27
N SER A 93 -2.08 12.12 -4.00
CA SER A 93 -2.14 12.36 -5.44
C SER A 93 -2.45 13.82 -5.77
N GLU A 94 -2.31 14.17 -7.04
CA GLU A 94 -2.75 15.45 -7.57
C GLU A 94 -4.24 15.66 -7.30
N TYR A 95 -5.05 14.65 -7.55
CA TYR A 95 -6.49 14.67 -7.31
C TYR A 95 -6.84 14.95 -5.82
N ASP A 96 -6.09 14.36 -4.89
CA ASP A 96 -6.32 14.61 -3.46
C ASP A 96 -6.00 16.07 -3.08
N LEU A 97 -4.95 16.65 -3.68
CA LEU A 97 -4.58 18.06 -3.45
C LEU A 97 -5.54 19.04 -4.12
N GLU A 98 -6.14 18.68 -5.24
CA GLU A 98 -7.17 19.50 -5.89
C GLU A 98 -8.40 19.69 -5.02
N GLY A 99 -8.80 18.66 -4.28
CA GLY A 99 -10.02 18.66 -3.46
C GLY A 99 -11.22 19.11 -4.27
N ASP A 100 -12.12 19.86 -3.64
CA ASP A 100 -13.28 20.49 -4.30
C ASP A 100 -12.92 21.80 -5.04
N SER A 101 -11.65 22.23 -5.06
CA SER A 101 -11.25 23.48 -5.71
C SER A 101 -10.86 23.23 -7.17
N SER A 102 -11.65 23.76 -8.09
CA SER A 102 -11.35 23.81 -9.52
C SER A 102 -10.11 24.67 -9.87
N ASP A 103 -9.41 25.19 -8.88
CA ASP A 103 -8.30 26.14 -9.05
C ASP A 103 -6.93 25.49 -8.90
N PHE A 104 -6.85 24.20 -8.53
CA PHE A 104 -5.61 23.46 -8.52
C PHE A 104 -5.22 23.10 -9.98
N ASN A 105 -4.28 23.83 -10.53
CA ASN A 105 -3.83 23.68 -11.94
C ASN A 105 -2.69 22.65 -12.08
N GLY A 106 -2.69 21.54 -11.33
CA GLY A 106 -1.59 20.59 -11.32
C GLY A 106 -0.32 21.15 -10.68
N LYS A 107 -0.43 22.25 -9.94
CA LYS A 107 0.69 22.92 -9.31
C LYS A 107 0.86 22.39 -7.89
N THR A 108 1.88 21.58 -7.69
CA THR A 108 2.34 21.27 -6.34
C THR A 108 3.02 22.51 -5.71
N TYR A 109 3.06 22.54 -4.39
CA TYR A 109 3.81 23.55 -3.65
C TYR A 109 5.31 23.33 -3.79
N ASP A 110 6.10 24.39 -3.97
CA ASP A 110 7.55 24.32 -4.22
C ASP A 110 8.36 23.61 -3.11
N ASN A 111 7.77 23.39 -1.96
CA ASN A 111 8.36 22.70 -0.81
C ASN A 111 7.73 21.33 -0.49
N VAL A 112 6.89 20.82 -1.38
CA VAL A 112 6.23 19.51 -1.25
C VAL A 112 6.75 18.55 -2.30
N PHE A 113 7.01 17.32 -1.90
CA PHE A 113 7.11 16.17 -2.79
C PHE A 113 6.12 15.11 -2.35
N SER A 114 5.41 14.52 -3.29
CA SER A 114 4.59 13.35 -3.02
C SER A 114 4.96 12.16 -3.89
N ALA A 115 4.97 10.97 -3.28
CA ALA A 115 5.06 9.71 -3.97
C ALA A 115 3.70 9.01 -3.94
N VAL A 116 3.15 8.67 -5.09
CA VAL A 116 2.06 7.71 -5.24
C VAL A 116 2.59 6.46 -5.93
N TYR A 117 1.95 5.32 -5.74
CA TYR A 117 2.46 4.06 -6.25
C TYR A 117 1.50 3.47 -7.27
N ARG A 118 2.04 2.61 -8.13
CA ARG A 118 1.28 1.82 -9.09
C ARG A 118 0.81 0.52 -8.44
N GLU A 119 -0.11 0.63 -7.47
CA GLU A 119 -0.57 -0.50 -6.66
C GLU A 119 -1.32 -1.56 -7.47
N GLU A 120 -1.87 -1.19 -8.61
CA GLU A 120 -2.48 -2.14 -9.54
C GLU A 120 -1.49 -3.22 -10.00
N LEU A 121 -0.19 -2.89 -10.08
CA LEU A 121 0.85 -3.83 -10.52
C LEU A 121 1.10 -4.95 -9.50
N PRO A 122 1.47 -4.67 -8.22
CA PRO A 122 1.64 -5.72 -7.23
C PRO A 122 0.32 -6.41 -6.86
N GLY A 123 -0.81 -5.70 -6.96
CA GLY A 123 -2.13 -6.32 -6.89
C GLY A 123 -2.31 -7.39 -7.96
N TYR A 124 -2.04 -7.06 -9.23
CA TYR A 124 -2.08 -8.01 -10.35
C TYR A 124 -1.14 -9.21 -10.10
N MET A 125 0.11 -8.93 -9.72
CA MET A 125 1.10 -9.99 -9.45
C MET A 125 0.59 -10.95 -8.36
N ALA A 126 -0.02 -10.43 -7.30
CA ALA A 126 -0.55 -11.24 -6.20
C ALA A 126 -1.74 -12.11 -6.64
N GLY A 127 -2.69 -11.55 -7.40
CA GLY A 127 -3.83 -12.29 -7.93
C GLY A 127 -3.43 -13.35 -8.94
N TYR A 128 -2.51 -12.99 -9.86
CA TYR A 128 -1.96 -13.90 -10.85
C TYR A 128 -1.20 -15.06 -10.19
N ALA A 129 -0.31 -14.73 -9.24
CA ALA A 129 0.45 -15.73 -8.49
C ALA A 129 -0.47 -16.70 -7.74
N ALA A 130 -1.48 -16.21 -7.02
CA ALA A 130 -2.39 -17.05 -6.27
C ALA A 130 -3.08 -18.11 -7.17
N VAL A 131 -3.61 -17.69 -8.32
CA VAL A 131 -4.26 -18.62 -9.25
C VAL A 131 -3.26 -19.57 -9.90
N LYS A 132 -2.07 -19.10 -10.29
CA LYS A 132 -1.01 -19.95 -10.85
C LYS A 132 -0.47 -20.97 -9.83
N MET A 133 -0.49 -20.66 -8.53
CA MET A 133 -0.18 -21.60 -7.44
C MET A 133 -1.28 -22.64 -7.22
N GLY A 134 -2.43 -22.53 -7.91
CA GLY A 134 -3.53 -23.51 -7.88
C GLY A 134 -4.72 -23.10 -7.02
N TYR A 135 -4.73 -21.92 -6.40
CA TYR A 135 -5.89 -21.42 -5.67
C TYR A 135 -6.99 -20.97 -6.64
N THR A 136 -8.20 -21.49 -6.45
CA THR A 136 -9.36 -21.22 -7.32
C THR A 136 -10.48 -20.44 -6.62
N LYS A 137 -10.47 -20.44 -5.29
CA LYS A 137 -11.36 -19.61 -4.47
C LYS A 137 -10.54 -18.64 -3.66
N VAL A 138 -10.45 -17.42 -4.17
CA VAL A 138 -9.61 -16.37 -3.56
C VAL A 138 -10.47 -15.24 -2.99
N GLY A 139 -9.90 -14.43 -2.11
CA GLY A 139 -10.59 -13.28 -1.54
C GLY A 139 -9.74 -12.02 -1.60
N PHE A 140 -10.39 -10.88 -1.71
CA PHE A 140 -9.80 -9.55 -1.45
C PHE A 140 -10.55 -8.89 -0.30
N LEU A 141 -9.85 -8.66 0.79
CA LEU A 141 -10.30 -7.88 1.93
C LEU A 141 -9.54 -6.55 1.93
N GLY A 142 -10.15 -5.51 1.38
CA GLY A 142 -9.60 -4.15 1.48
C GLY A 142 -9.86 -3.53 2.84
N GLY A 143 -9.01 -2.59 3.25
CA GLY A 143 -9.32 -1.72 4.38
C GLY A 143 -10.46 -0.76 4.04
N MET A 144 -10.19 0.52 3.95
CA MET A 144 -11.13 1.50 3.38
C MET A 144 -10.99 1.52 1.85
N ALA A 145 -12.09 1.88 1.15
CA ALA A 145 -12.09 2.05 -0.30
C ALA A 145 -11.42 3.37 -0.72
N VAL A 146 -10.15 3.54 -0.38
CA VAL A 146 -9.33 4.68 -0.78
C VAL A 146 -8.54 4.35 -2.05
N PRO A 147 -8.04 5.35 -2.80
CA PRO A 147 -7.45 5.14 -4.13
C PRO A 147 -6.40 4.03 -4.20
N ALA A 148 -5.46 3.97 -3.25
CA ALA A 148 -4.41 2.96 -3.22
C ALA A 148 -4.98 1.54 -3.00
N VAL A 149 -5.91 1.38 -2.05
CA VAL A 149 -6.56 0.07 -1.77
C VAL A 149 -7.40 -0.39 -2.95
N ILE A 150 -8.12 0.53 -3.60
CA ILE A 150 -8.90 0.22 -4.83
C ILE A 150 -7.97 -0.27 -5.93
N ARG A 151 -6.83 0.43 -6.19
CA ARG A 151 -5.86 -0.01 -7.22
C ARG A 151 -5.29 -1.40 -6.92
N PHE A 152 -4.90 -1.68 -5.68
CA PHE A 152 -4.48 -3.03 -5.28
C PHE A 152 -5.56 -4.08 -5.58
N GLY A 153 -6.80 -3.81 -5.17
CA GLY A 153 -7.91 -4.75 -5.34
C GLY A 153 -8.28 -4.98 -6.80
N TYR A 154 -8.34 -3.90 -7.59
CA TYR A 154 -8.66 -4.02 -9.03
C TYR A 154 -7.53 -4.71 -9.79
N GLY A 155 -6.27 -4.42 -9.44
CA GLY A 155 -5.13 -5.16 -9.94
C GLY A 155 -5.21 -6.65 -9.60
N PHE A 156 -5.51 -6.98 -8.33
CA PHE A 156 -5.67 -8.38 -7.89
C PHE A 156 -6.70 -9.15 -8.72
N VAL A 157 -7.84 -8.53 -8.97
CA VAL A 157 -8.89 -9.14 -9.82
C VAL A 157 -8.40 -9.32 -11.25
N GLN A 158 -7.75 -8.31 -11.85
CA GLN A 158 -7.20 -8.40 -13.21
C GLN A 158 -6.18 -9.54 -13.32
N GLY A 159 -5.28 -9.69 -12.34
CA GLY A 159 -4.28 -10.75 -12.31
C GLY A 159 -4.89 -12.15 -12.15
N ALA A 160 -5.85 -12.28 -11.24
CA ALA A 160 -6.57 -13.54 -11.05
C ALA A 160 -7.39 -13.94 -12.29
N ASP A 161 -8.03 -12.98 -12.96
CA ASP A 161 -8.78 -13.19 -14.21
C ASP A 161 -7.87 -13.62 -15.36
N ALA A 162 -6.72 -12.99 -15.51
CA ALA A 162 -5.73 -13.34 -16.53
C ALA A 162 -5.21 -14.78 -16.33
N ALA A 163 -4.85 -15.14 -15.09
CA ALA A 163 -4.39 -16.48 -14.77
C ALA A 163 -5.50 -17.52 -14.94
N ALA A 164 -6.76 -17.17 -14.62
CA ALA A 164 -7.92 -18.03 -14.89
C ALA A 164 -8.10 -18.33 -16.39
N ALA A 165 -7.94 -17.29 -17.23
CA ALA A 165 -8.01 -17.44 -18.68
C ALA A 165 -6.87 -18.32 -19.24
N GLU A 166 -5.64 -18.18 -18.72
CA GLU A 166 -4.50 -18.99 -19.13
C GLU A 166 -4.59 -20.45 -18.72
N THR A 167 -5.05 -20.70 -17.49
CA THR A 167 -5.10 -22.07 -16.92
C THR A 167 -6.37 -22.81 -17.24
N GLY A 168 -7.43 -22.10 -17.65
CA GLY A 168 -8.78 -22.65 -17.79
C GLY A 168 -9.46 -22.97 -16.45
N ALA A 169 -8.91 -22.49 -15.34
CA ALA A 169 -9.47 -22.71 -14.00
C ALA A 169 -10.75 -21.88 -13.78
N ALA A 170 -11.73 -22.49 -13.12
CA ALA A 170 -12.94 -21.79 -12.68
C ALA A 170 -12.62 -21.02 -11.38
N VAL A 171 -12.26 -19.76 -11.49
CA VAL A 171 -11.86 -18.93 -10.36
C VAL A 171 -13.05 -18.15 -9.81
N GLU A 172 -13.23 -18.18 -8.48
CA GLU A 172 -14.19 -17.36 -7.75
C GLU A 172 -13.45 -16.40 -6.82
N ILE A 173 -13.87 -15.13 -6.82
CA ILE A 173 -13.25 -14.06 -6.04
C ILE A 173 -14.29 -13.44 -5.10
N ASN A 174 -14.15 -13.63 -3.79
CA ASN A 174 -14.88 -12.83 -2.82
C ASN A 174 -14.19 -11.46 -2.68
N TYR A 175 -14.96 -10.39 -2.67
CA TYR A 175 -14.42 -9.03 -2.63
C TYR A 175 -15.22 -8.14 -1.69
N ALA A 176 -14.57 -7.58 -0.66
CA ALA A 176 -15.19 -6.66 0.27
C ALA A 176 -14.17 -5.67 0.86
N TYR A 177 -14.68 -4.59 1.44
CA TYR A 177 -13.93 -3.65 2.26
C TYR A 177 -14.36 -3.76 3.73
N GLY A 178 -13.37 -3.70 4.64
CA GLY A 178 -13.63 -3.67 6.08
C GLY A 178 -14.06 -2.30 6.59
N ASN A 179 -13.92 -1.25 5.76
CA ASN A 179 -14.15 0.17 6.09
C ASN A 179 -13.29 0.69 7.26
N GLN A 180 -12.15 0.05 7.50
CA GLN A 180 -11.13 0.42 8.50
C GLN A 180 -9.82 -0.31 8.22
N PHE A 181 -8.70 0.13 8.82
CA PHE A 181 -7.37 -0.45 8.62
C PHE A 181 -6.88 -1.35 9.76
N TYR A 182 -7.78 -1.90 10.54
CA TYR A 182 -7.49 -2.85 11.62
C TYR A 182 -8.54 -3.96 11.64
N GLY A 183 -8.15 -5.12 12.20
CA GLY A 183 -9.07 -6.25 12.34
C GLY A 183 -9.98 -6.08 13.58
N ASP A 184 -11.17 -6.69 13.49
CA ASP A 184 -12.10 -6.79 14.61
C ASP A 184 -13.04 -7.99 14.47
N SER A 185 -13.96 -8.14 15.42
CA SER A 185 -14.88 -9.28 15.48
C SER A 185 -15.81 -9.39 14.26
N ASP A 186 -16.26 -8.27 13.69
CA ASP A 186 -17.20 -8.28 12.57
C ASP A 186 -16.49 -8.68 11.27
N ILE A 187 -15.28 -8.12 11.05
CA ILE A 187 -14.43 -8.50 9.91
C ILE A 187 -13.98 -9.96 10.05
N THR A 188 -13.59 -10.39 11.26
CA THR A 188 -13.23 -11.79 11.51
C THR A 188 -14.40 -12.73 11.22
N ALA A 189 -15.64 -12.39 11.59
CA ALA A 189 -16.82 -13.19 11.30
C ALA A 189 -17.11 -13.29 9.79
N ALA A 190 -16.89 -12.20 9.04
CA ALA A 190 -16.99 -12.22 7.59
C ALA A 190 -15.92 -13.13 6.98
N MET A 191 -14.67 -13.05 7.43
CA MET A 191 -13.57 -13.92 6.99
C MET A 191 -13.79 -15.37 7.39
N ASP A 192 -14.32 -15.65 8.57
CA ASP A 192 -14.74 -17.00 8.97
C ASP A 192 -15.76 -17.58 7.97
N THR A 193 -16.74 -16.77 7.55
CA THR A 193 -17.73 -17.17 6.55
C THR A 193 -17.07 -17.49 5.20
N TRP A 194 -16.10 -16.70 4.77
CA TRP A 194 -15.39 -16.91 3.52
C TRP A 194 -14.58 -18.21 3.55
N TYR A 195 -13.73 -18.41 4.55
CA TYR A 195 -12.88 -19.60 4.65
C TYR A 195 -13.72 -20.89 4.86
N GLN A 196 -14.77 -20.83 5.68
CA GLN A 196 -15.70 -21.96 5.83
C GLN A 196 -16.47 -22.26 4.54
N GLY A 197 -16.75 -21.23 3.72
CA GLY A 197 -17.33 -21.32 2.38
C GLY A 197 -16.36 -21.87 1.31
N GLY A 198 -15.10 -22.11 1.71
CA GLY A 198 -14.08 -22.70 0.86
C GLY A 198 -13.12 -21.70 0.21
N THR A 199 -13.11 -20.43 0.61
CA THR A 199 -12.03 -19.51 0.23
C THR A 199 -10.69 -20.04 0.74
N GLU A 200 -9.70 -20.10 -0.12
CA GLU A 200 -8.43 -20.77 0.13
C GLU A 200 -7.35 -19.77 0.55
N VAL A 201 -7.37 -18.56 -0.02
CA VAL A 201 -6.44 -17.49 0.25
C VAL A 201 -7.14 -16.13 0.17
N VAL A 202 -6.83 -15.23 1.11
CA VAL A 202 -7.34 -13.84 1.14
C VAL A 202 -6.17 -12.86 1.05
N PHE A 203 -6.24 -11.93 0.11
CA PHE A 203 -5.39 -10.76 0.10
C PHE A 203 -5.98 -9.72 1.07
N ALA A 204 -5.30 -9.55 2.20
CA ALA A 204 -5.68 -8.59 3.24
C ALA A 204 -4.93 -7.26 3.02
N CYS A 205 -5.60 -6.33 2.34
CA CYS A 205 -5.03 -5.10 1.83
C CYS A 205 -5.41 -3.89 2.70
N GLY A 206 -4.60 -3.59 3.72
CA GLY A 206 -4.77 -2.37 4.51
C GLY A 206 -4.35 -2.49 5.96
N GLY A 207 -3.16 -1.98 6.30
CA GLY A 207 -2.67 -1.88 7.67
C GLY A 207 -2.75 -3.20 8.44
N GLY A 208 -3.35 -3.15 9.63
CA GLY A 208 -3.54 -4.28 10.51
C GLY A 208 -4.77 -5.15 10.22
N ILE A 209 -5.52 -4.92 9.13
CA ILE A 209 -6.74 -5.69 8.81
C ILE A 209 -6.45 -7.19 8.56
N PHE A 210 -5.20 -7.53 8.22
CA PHE A 210 -4.76 -8.91 8.05
C PHE A 210 -5.01 -9.76 9.29
N THR A 211 -5.05 -9.16 10.48
CA THR A 211 -5.29 -9.91 11.73
C THR A 211 -6.61 -10.67 11.69
N SER A 212 -7.67 -10.07 11.18
CA SER A 212 -8.97 -10.74 11.01
C SER A 212 -8.93 -11.86 9.96
N ALA A 213 -8.24 -11.65 8.83
CA ALA A 213 -8.10 -12.68 7.81
C ALA A 213 -7.24 -13.85 8.32
N ALA A 214 -6.13 -13.56 9.00
CA ALA A 214 -5.24 -14.58 9.54
C ALA A 214 -5.88 -15.40 10.68
N GLU A 215 -6.63 -14.73 11.57
CA GLU A 215 -7.40 -15.42 12.62
C GLU A 215 -8.43 -16.40 12.04
N ALA A 216 -9.13 -16.00 11.00
CA ALA A 216 -10.08 -16.87 10.32
C ALA A 216 -9.38 -17.99 9.54
N ALA A 217 -8.31 -17.68 8.81
CA ALA A 217 -7.50 -18.65 8.05
C ALA A 217 -6.94 -19.76 8.96
N GLN A 218 -6.48 -19.40 10.17
CA GLN A 218 -5.92 -20.35 11.14
C GLN A 218 -6.90 -21.49 11.46
N LYS A 219 -8.19 -21.20 11.50
CA LYS A 219 -9.25 -22.18 11.86
C LYS A 219 -9.47 -23.24 10.78
N THR A 220 -9.11 -22.96 9.53
CA THR A 220 -9.40 -23.81 8.39
C THR A 220 -8.15 -24.29 7.63
N GLY A 221 -6.97 -23.76 8.00
CA GLY A 221 -5.74 -23.97 7.23
C GLY A 221 -5.65 -23.11 5.97
N GLY A 222 -6.44 -22.06 5.90
CA GLY A 222 -6.41 -21.07 4.82
C GLY A 222 -5.10 -20.27 4.77
N LYS A 223 -4.94 -19.49 3.71
CA LYS A 223 -3.75 -18.68 3.44
C LYS A 223 -4.07 -17.19 3.39
N VAL A 224 -3.02 -16.37 3.54
CA VAL A 224 -3.12 -14.91 3.50
C VAL A 224 -2.08 -14.35 2.54
N ILE A 225 -2.43 -13.27 1.85
CA ILE A 225 -1.50 -12.38 1.15
C ILE A 225 -1.44 -11.08 1.94
N GLY A 226 -0.22 -10.64 2.27
CA GLY A 226 0.02 -9.38 2.97
C GLY A 226 0.13 -8.18 2.03
N VAL A 227 0.31 -6.98 2.61
CA VAL A 227 0.36 -5.71 1.86
C VAL A 227 1.47 -4.78 2.36
N ASP A 228 1.90 -3.86 1.52
CA ASP A 228 2.86 -2.77 1.69
C ASP A 228 4.29 -3.25 1.94
N VAL A 229 4.48 -4.17 2.86
CA VAL A 229 5.76 -4.75 3.26
C VAL A 229 5.70 -6.27 3.26
N ASP A 230 6.83 -6.92 3.45
CA ASP A 230 6.86 -8.36 3.69
C ASP A 230 6.28 -8.69 5.08
N GLN A 231 5.00 -9.05 5.13
CA GLN A 231 4.29 -9.35 6.37
C GLN A 231 4.43 -10.82 6.80
N ALA A 232 5.16 -11.67 6.05
CA ALA A 232 5.22 -13.10 6.34
C ALA A 232 5.73 -13.40 7.75
N ALA A 233 6.81 -12.75 8.19
CA ALA A 233 7.36 -12.97 9.53
C ALA A 233 6.35 -12.64 10.63
N THR A 234 5.55 -11.61 10.46
CA THR A 234 4.51 -11.17 11.39
C THR A 234 3.32 -12.11 11.42
N ILE A 235 2.78 -12.40 10.23
CA ILE A 235 1.57 -13.26 10.10
C ILE A 235 1.90 -14.68 10.51
N ASP A 236 2.96 -15.26 9.97
CA ASP A 236 3.36 -16.64 10.26
C ASP A 236 3.79 -16.81 11.72
N GLY A 237 4.46 -15.83 12.30
CA GLY A 237 4.87 -15.84 13.69
C GLY A 237 3.70 -15.81 14.67
N SER A 238 2.59 -15.15 14.32
CA SER A 238 1.44 -14.97 15.19
C SER A 238 0.33 -16.00 14.97
N TYR A 239 0.14 -16.47 13.74
CA TYR A 239 -1.04 -17.27 13.36
C TYR A 239 -0.70 -18.66 12.84
N GLY A 240 0.56 -18.92 12.50
CA GLY A 240 1.01 -20.24 12.09
C GLY A 240 1.93 -20.22 10.87
N SER A 241 3.01 -20.97 10.96
CA SER A 241 4.05 -21.05 9.92
C SER A 241 3.46 -21.46 8.56
N GLY A 242 3.87 -20.75 7.52
CA GLY A 242 3.43 -20.99 6.15
C GLY A 242 1.99 -20.56 5.86
N MET A 243 1.43 -19.66 6.67
CA MET A 243 0.13 -19.06 6.40
C MET A 243 0.22 -18.06 5.26
N THR A 244 1.30 -17.28 5.20
CA THR A 244 1.52 -16.26 4.19
C THR A 244 2.09 -16.87 2.91
N ILE A 245 1.47 -16.63 1.76
CA ILE A 245 1.99 -17.08 0.47
C ILE A 245 2.86 -16.02 -0.20
N THR A 246 2.56 -14.76 -0.02
CA THR A 246 3.31 -13.59 -0.47
C THR A 246 2.78 -12.32 0.19
N SER A 247 3.43 -11.19 -0.08
CA SER A 247 2.86 -9.86 0.17
C SER A 247 3.02 -8.99 -1.08
N ALA A 248 2.01 -8.18 -1.38
CA ALA A 248 2.06 -7.16 -2.43
C ALA A 248 2.68 -5.88 -1.86
N THR A 249 3.89 -5.53 -2.30
CA THR A 249 4.73 -4.53 -1.61
C THR A 249 4.80 -3.19 -2.30
N LYS A 250 5.02 -2.13 -1.49
CA LYS A 250 5.39 -0.78 -1.88
C LYS A 250 6.78 -0.43 -1.36
N GLY A 251 7.53 0.35 -2.12
CA GLY A 251 8.87 0.81 -1.77
C GLY A 251 8.91 1.99 -0.78
N LEU A 252 8.12 1.93 0.29
CA LEU A 252 7.98 3.01 1.27
C LEU A 252 9.33 3.39 1.90
N GLN A 253 10.06 2.42 2.40
CA GLN A 253 11.37 2.62 3.01
C GLN A 253 12.36 3.23 2.01
N ALA A 254 12.43 2.71 0.78
CA ALA A 254 13.33 3.21 -0.26
C ALA A 254 12.99 4.66 -0.63
N THR A 255 11.70 4.98 -0.75
CA THR A 255 11.24 6.35 -1.03
C THR A 255 11.66 7.32 0.07
N VAL A 256 11.37 7.01 1.32
CA VAL A 256 11.74 7.86 2.46
C VAL A 256 13.26 8.06 2.53
N GLN A 257 14.04 7.00 2.43
CA GLN A 257 15.50 7.07 2.48
C GLN A 257 16.08 7.89 1.32
N THR A 258 15.55 7.74 0.11
CA THR A 258 15.96 8.53 -1.06
C THR A 258 15.71 10.00 -0.84
N LEU A 259 14.54 10.39 -0.36
CA LEU A 259 14.17 11.78 -0.16
C LEU A 259 14.93 12.43 1.01
N LEU A 260 15.07 11.73 2.13
CA LEU A 260 15.88 12.24 3.25
C LEU A 260 17.35 12.39 2.86
N THR A 261 17.88 11.48 2.02
CA THR A 261 19.25 11.60 1.47
C THR A 261 19.38 12.79 0.53
N ALA A 262 18.40 13.01 -0.34
CA ALA A 262 18.38 14.16 -1.24
C ALA A 262 18.35 15.48 -0.45
N ILE A 263 17.53 15.56 0.60
CA ILE A 263 17.47 16.73 1.48
C ILE A 263 18.81 16.95 2.18
N ALA A 264 19.41 15.92 2.75
CA ALA A 264 20.69 16.01 3.46
C ALA A 264 21.87 16.36 2.55
N SER A 265 21.79 16.02 1.27
CA SER A 265 22.81 16.28 0.24
C SER A 265 22.56 17.55 -0.57
N ASP A 266 21.63 18.41 -0.15
CA ASP A 266 21.25 19.66 -0.81
C ASP A 266 20.71 19.46 -2.26
N LYS A 267 20.08 18.30 -2.49
CA LYS A 267 19.47 17.91 -3.78
C LYS A 267 17.94 17.97 -3.77
N TRP A 268 17.36 18.63 -2.77
CA TRP A 268 15.91 18.75 -2.67
C TRP A 268 15.26 19.33 -3.93
N SER A 269 15.95 20.26 -4.60
CA SER A 269 15.44 20.89 -5.84
C SER A 269 15.17 19.89 -6.98
N GLU A 270 15.73 18.68 -6.93
CA GLU A 270 15.44 17.63 -7.91
C GLU A 270 14.07 16.96 -7.68
N TYR A 271 13.45 17.21 -6.53
CA TYR A 271 12.20 16.60 -6.07
C TYR A 271 11.11 17.63 -5.78
N ALA A 272 11.48 18.80 -5.28
CA ALA A 272 10.58 19.86 -4.89
C ALA A 272 9.52 20.17 -5.97
N GLY A 273 8.28 20.34 -5.54
CA GLY A 273 7.16 20.65 -6.43
C GLY A 273 6.70 19.50 -7.32
N GLN A 274 6.99 18.24 -6.96
CA GLN A 274 6.65 17.10 -7.80
C GLN A 274 5.76 16.10 -7.08
N ILE A 275 4.83 15.51 -7.85
CA ILE A 275 4.11 14.29 -7.51
C ILE A 275 4.62 13.21 -8.46
N LYS A 276 5.17 12.13 -7.93
CA LYS A 276 5.71 11.04 -8.76
C LYS A 276 4.96 9.74 -8.52
N THR A 277 4.52 9.14 -9.63
CA THR A 277 3.99 7.79 -9.61
C THR A 277 5.14 6.78 -9.73
N LEU A 278 5.35 6.00 -8.67
CA LEU A 278 6.43 5.04 -8.54
C LEU A 278 5.91 3.63 -8.84
N GLY A 279 6.63 2.91 -9.67
CA GLY A 279 6.22 1.58 -10.11
C GLY A 279 7.40 0.66 -10.42
N LEU A 280 7.29 -0.13 -11.46
CA LEU A 280 8.38 -0.94 -11.99
C LEU A 280 9.37 -0.07 -12.77
N VAL A 281 10.66 -0.26 -12.49
CA VAL A 281 11.78 0.48 -13.09
C VAL A 281 12.65 -0.45 -13.92
N SER A 282 12.85 -1.69 -13.45
CA SER A 282 13.79 -2.63 -14.06
C SER A 282 13.22 -4.05 -14.11
N ALA A 283 13.44 -4.71 -15.24
CA ALA A 283 13.20 -6.14 -15.39
C ALA A 283 14.41 -6.98 -14.93
N ASP A 284 15.60 -6.40 -14.97
CA ASP A 284 16.86 -7.11 -14.69
C ASP A 284 17.27 -7.03 -13.22
N ASP A 285 16.94 -5.91 -12.56
CA ASP A 285 17.27 -5.66 -11.16
C ASP A 285 16.00 -5.34 -10.37
N MET A 286 15.44 -6.35 -9.73
CA MET A 286 14.20 -6.24 -8.96
C MET A 286 14.32 -5.26 -7.77
N SER A 287 15.54 -5.01 -7.27
CA SER A 287 15.74 -4.10 -6.13
C SER A 287 15.50 -2.61 -6.47
N GLN A 288 15.45 -2.28 -7.77
CA GLN A 288 15.13 -0.93 -8.22
C GLN A 288 13.62 -0.65 -8.30
N ASN A 289 12.79 -1.68 -8.20
CA ASN A 289 11.35 -1.55 -8.34
C ASN A 289 10.71 -1.07 -7.05
N TYR A 290 9.78 -0.15 -7.18
CA TYR A 290 9.02 0.41 -6.05
C TYR A 290 7.77 -0.39 -5.71
N VAL A 291 7.43 -1.39 -6.51
CA VAL A 291 6.29 -2.30 -6.29
C VAL A 291 6.67 -3.71 -6.73
N GLY A 292 6.08 -4.72 -6.10
CA GLY A 292 6.38 -6.10 -6.43
C GLY A 292 5.79 -7.10 -5.45
N LEU A 293 6.23 -8.35 -5.55
CA LEU A 293 5.99 -9.38 -4.54
C LEU A 293 7.15 -9.43 -3.53
N ALA A 294 6.81 -9.75 -2.29
CA ALA A 294 7.78 -9.83 -1.20
C ALA A 294 8.83 -10.93 -1.42
N PRO A 295 10.06 -10.76 -0.87
CA PRO A 295 11.10 -11.79 -0.94
C PRO A 295 10.71 -13.13 -0.32
N SER A 296 9.80 -13.14 0.66
CA SER A 296 9.27 -14.35 1.31
C SER A 296 8.25 -15.12 0.48
N THR A 297 7.98 -14.70 -0.76
CA THR A 297 7.01 -15.37 -1.65
C THR A 297 7.29 -16.87 -1.74
N VAL A 298 6.25 -17.67 -1.52
CA VAL A 298 6.31 -19.13 -1.64
C VAL A 298 6.27 -19.51 -3.11
N TRP A 299 7.40 -20.00 -3.62
CA TRP A 299 7.47 -20.46 -4.99
C TRP A 299 6.98 -21.91 -5.10
N THR A 300 6.22 -22.20 -6.16
CA THR A 300 5.65 -23.54 -6.44
C THR A 300 5.96 -23.95 -7.88
N ASP A 301 5.64 -25.23 -8.23
CA ASP A 301 5.73 -25.68 -9.62
C ASP A 301 4.76 -24.93 -10.56
N GLY A 302 3.67 -24.39 -10.01
CA GLY A 302 2.68 -23.60 -10.76
C GLY A 302 3.09 -22.14 -10.96
N PHE A 303 3.90 -21.59 -10.05
CA PHE A 303 4.45 -20.22 -10.14
C PHE A 303 5.82 -20.15 -9.47
N SER A 304 6.84 -20.15 -10.26
CA SER A 304 8.25 -20.09 -9.81
C SER A 304 8.77 -18.65 -9.76
N GLU A 305 9.96 -18.46 -9.14
CA GLU A 305 10.67 -17.18 -9.19
C GLU A 305 10.99 -16.75 -10.62
N ALA A 306 11.23 -17.71 -11.52
CA ALA A 306 11.48 -17.42 -12.94
C ALA A 306 10.21 -16.91 -13.63
N ASP A 307 9.05 -17.47 -13.31
CA ASP A 307 7.77 -16.97 -13.82
C ASP A 307 7.46 -15.56 -13.32
N TYR A 308 7.78 -15.27 -12.05
CA TYR A 308 7.67 -13.92 -11.51
C TYR A 308 8.58 -12.92 -12.22
N LYS A 309 9.84 -13.26 -12.45
CA LYS A 309 10.77 -12.41 -13.22
C LYS A 309 10.27 -12.17 -14.65
N GLN A 310 9.73 -13.20 -15.29
CA GLN A 310 9.11 -13.05 -16.61
C GLN A 310 7.89 -12.14 -16.59
N LEU A 311 7.01 -12.29 -15.58
CA LEU A 311 5.84 -11.42 -15.38
C LEU A 311 6.26 -9.95 -15.24
N VAL A 312 7.25 -9.65 -14.41
CA VAL A 312 7.80 -8.29 -14.26
C VAL A 312 8.38 -7.78 -15.58
N SER A 313 9.12 -8.62 -16.30
CA SER A 313 9.67 -8.27 -17.62
C SER A 313 8.58 -7.94 -18.64
N ASP A 314 7.51 -8.74 -18.66
CA ASP A 314 6.37 -8.50 -19.55
C ASP A 314 5.60 -7.21 -19.20
N MET A 315 5.54 -6.83 -17.92
CA MET A 315 4.98 -5.54 -17.47
C MET A 315 5.88 -4.37 -17.82
N VAL A 316 7.19 -4.45 -17.55
CA VAL A 316 8.16 -3.38 -17.86
C VAL A 316 8.23 -3.13 -19.37
N SER A 317 8.17 -4.18 -20.19
CA SER A 317 8.14 -4.04 -21.64
C SER A 317 6.81 -3.59 -22.23
N GLY A 318 5.75 -3.49 -21.41
CA GLY A 318 4.41 -3.13 -21.87
C GLY A 318 3.65 -4.26 -22.58
N LYS A 319 4.15 -5.49 -22.56
CA LYS A 319 3.46 -6.67 -23.10
C LYS A 319 2.22 -7.00 -22.24
N ILE A 320 2.33 -6.81 -20.93
CA ILE A 320 1.20 -6.83 -19.99
C ILE A 320 0.97 -5.40 -19.52
N THR A 321 -0.25 -4.94 -19.72
CA THR A 321 -0.73 -3.66 -19.21
C THR A 321 -1.82 -3.93 -18.18
N VAL A 322 -1.70 -3.31 -17.01
CA VAL A 322 -2.70 -3.38 -15.94
C VAL A 322 -3.39 -2.04 -15.88
N SER A 323 -4.72 -2.04 -15.89
CA SER A 323 -5.49 -0.81 -15.76
C SER A 323 -5.42 -0.28 -14.33
N ASP A 324 -5.13 1.00 -14.18
CA ASP A 324 -5.20 1.77 -12.94
C ASP A 324 -6.54 2.53 -12.79
N ASP A 325 -7.47 2.32 -13.73
CA ASP A 325 -8.81 2.92 -13.67
C ASP A 325 -9.59 2.36 -12.47
N SER A 326 -9.81 3.21 -11.50
CA SER A 326 -10.54 2.95 -10.26
C SER A 326 -11.90 3.65 -10.21
N SER A 327 -12.38 4.15 -11.35
CA SER A 327 -13.63 4.94 -11.44
C SER A 327 -14.90 4.08 -11.30
N ALA A 328 -14.81 2.78 -11.57
CA ALA A 328 -15.93 1.86 -11.42
C ALA A 328 -16.21 1.58 -9.92
N GLU A 329 -17.47 1.41 -9.55
CA GLU A 329 -17.89 1.08 -8.20
C GLU A 329 -17.34 -0.28 -7.71
N GLN A 330 -17.10 -1.20 -8.64
CA GLN A 330 -16.56 -2.54 -8.35
C GLN A 330 -15.64 -2.99 -9.48
N PRO A 331 -14.66 -3.87 -9.20
CA PRO A 331 -13.80 -4.42 -10.23
C PRO A 331 -14.58 -5.31 -11.19
N THR A 332 -14.04 -5.52 -12.38
CA THR A 332 -14.64 -6.38 -13.42
C THR A 332 -13.67 -7.50 -13.80
N ALA A 333 -14.23 -8.64 -14.19
CA ALA A 333 -13.51 -9.79 -14.72
C ALA A 333 -14.25 -10.37 -15.92
N THR A 334 -13.55 -11.07 -16.79
CA THR A 334 -14.12 -11.70 -17.99
C THR A 334 -14.24 -13.22 -17.86
N THR A 335 -13.39 -13.84 -17.11
CA THR A 335 -13.28 -15.29 -16.89
C THR A 335 -13.60 -15.65 -15.44
N ALA A 336 -13.00 -14.97 -14.49
CA ALA A 336 -13.25 -15.19 -13.08
C ALA A 336 -14.63 -14.65 -12.66
N LYS A 337 -15.22 -15.29 -11.65
CA LYS A 337 -16.49 -14.84 -11.07
C LYS A 337 -16.23 -14.00 -9.82
N ILE A 338 -16.68 -12.76 -9.82
CA ILE A 338 -16.57 -11.85 -8.67
C ILE A 338 -17.87 -11.90 -7.86
N ASN A 339 -17.71 -12.04 -6.55
CA ASN A 339 -18.75 -11.86 -5.55
C ASN A 339 -18.45 -10.61 -4.75
N PHE A 340 -18.85 -9.45 -5.29
CA PHE A 340 -18.65 -8.15 -4.65
C PHE A 340 -19.70 -7.95 -3.54
N GLN A 341 -19.24 -7.66 -2.31
CA GLN A 341 -20.07 -7.58 -1.12
C GLN A 341 -20.12 -6.15 -0.53
N GLY A 342 -19.42 -5.19 -1.15
CA GLY A 342 -19.36 -3.83 -0.66
C GLY A 342 -18.59 -3.72 0.67
N ASN A 343 -19.10 -2.94 1.59
CA ASN A 343 -18.52 -2.78 2.92
C ASN A 343 -19.08 -3.84 3.90
N ILE A 344 -18.21 -4.41 4.73
CA ILE A 344 -18.59 -5.32 5.82
C ILE A 344 -19.28 -4.51 6.94
N LYS A 345 -18.90 -3.23 7.10
CA LYS A 345 -19.46 -2.30 8.09
C LYS A 345 -19.98 -1.04 7.45
#